data_13e90e4145691a67092c4d6779e551a2
#
_entry.id   13e90e4145691a67092c4d6779e551a2
#
_cell.length_a   1.000
_cell.length_b   1.000
_cell.length_c   1.000
_cell.angle_alpha   90.00
_cell.angle_beta   90.00
_cell.angle_gamma   90.00
#
_symmetry.space_group_name_H-M   'P 1'
#
loop_
_entity.id
_entity.type
_entity.pdbx_description
1 polymer ?
#
loop_
_entity_poly.entity_id
_entity_poly.type
_entity_poly.pdbx_seq_one_letter_code
_entity_poly.pdbx_strand_id
1 'polypeptide(L)'
;MGHAMAAVDLSDRGRELLAGRVPFVEATVVRAQVPASVRPGDGAIVLPDGSIEGFVGGQCAQGSVRTAALGAIRDGRSVLLRVLPGEDEPFPETPGAHVVVNPCLSGGALEIFLRPRLPDPVVGVVGESPIVAALRGLAPPLGFVVETGADTSVVAGSTAVIVASHGGDEAAVIRAALDAGVGFVGLVASLRRGAAVLDAMDLDHCERGRVHSPVGLDIGASTPAEIALSILAQLTRAVRVDGLAAPAPAAGEGSAVKSAVDPVCGMSVTVGPTTPRLETGGRELWFCCPGCRDRYRAEG
;
A
#
# COMPACT_ATOMS: atom_id res chain seq x y z
N MET A 1 39.85 1.48 -3.45
CA MET A 1 39.33 2.47 -2.49
C MET A 1 37.81 2.39 -2.57
N GLY A 2 37.20 1.55 -1.73
CA GLY A 2 35.74 1.40 -1.68
C GLY A 2 35.17 2.53 -0.85
N HIS A 3 34.28 3.31 -1.45
CA HIS A 3 33.45 4.24 -0.69
C HIS A 3 32.52 3.41 0.20
N ALA A 4 32.78 3.42 1.51
CA ALA A 4 31.79 3.03 2.49
C ALA A 4 30.60 3.98 2.34
N MET A 5 29.54 3.53 1.67
CA MET A 5 28.22 4.18 1.82
C MET A 5 27.90 4.12 3.31
N ALA A 6 27.71 5.28 3.93
CA ALA A 6 27.22 5.38 5.30
C ALA A 6 25.98 4.48 5.38
N ALA A 7 25.97 3.58 6.37
CA ALA A 7 24.82 2.75 6.64
C ALA A 7 23.66 3.71 6.95
N VAL A 8 22.71 3.79 6.04
CA VAL A 8 21.46 4.53 6.28
C VAL A 8 20.82 3.87 7.48
N ASP A 9 20.58 4.62 8.54
CA ASP A 9 19.80 4.11 9.66
C ASP A 9 18.36 3.90 9.13
N LEU A 10 18.05 2.64 8.82
CA LEU A 10 16.75 2.26 8.26
C LEU A 10 15.60 2.68 9.18
N SER A 11 15.84 2.81 10.49
CA SER A 11 14.84 3.24 11.45
C SER A 11 14.54 4.73 11.31
N ASP A 12 15.56 5.56 11.10
CA ASP A 12 15.41 6.99 10.86
C ASP A 12 14.72 7.23 9.52
N ARG A 13 15.19 6.52 8.49
CA ARG A 13 14.60 6.59 7.15
C ARG A 13 13.12 6.18 7.16
N GLY A 14 12.77 5.10 7.87
CA GLY A 14 11.38 4.67 8.05
C GLY A 14 10.51 5.75 8.71
N ARG A 15 11.05 6.46 9.73
CA ARG A 15 10.34 7.57 10.36
C ARG A 15 10.11 8.75 9.42
N GLU A 16 11.11 9.12 8.62
CA GLU A 16 10.96 10.16 7.59
C GLU A 16 9.88 9.81 6.56
N LEU A 17 9.88 8.57 6.07
CA LEU A 17 8.89 8.10 5.09
C LEU A 17 7.47 8.15 5.66
N LEU A 18 7.27 7.70 6.91
CA LEU A 18 5.96 7.81 7.57
C LEU A 18 5.53 9.25 7.78
N ALA A 19 6.45 10.13 8.19
CA ALA A 19 6.18 11.56 8.33
C ALA A 19 5.80 12.20 6.99
N GLY A 20 6.46 11.77 5.90
CA GLY A 20 6.15 12.17 4.53
C GLY A 20 4.93 11.45 3.92
N ARG A 21 4.23 10.60 4.69
CA ARG A 21 3.10 9.79 4.25
C ARG A 21 3.41 8.88 3.05
N VAL A 22 4.66 8.42 2.94
CA VAL A 22 5.10 7.49 1.90
C VAL A 22 4.98 6.07 2.45
N PRO A 23 4.18 5.18 1.85
CA PRO A 23 4.14 3.78 2.23
C PRO A 23 5.45 3.09 1.85
N PHE A 24 5.86 2.08 2.62
CA PHE A 24 7.04 1.28 2.32
C PHE A 24 6.95 -0.09 2.98
N VAL A 25 7.87 -1.00 2.64
CA VAL A 25 8.04 -2.28 3.31
C VAL A 25 9.38 -2.32 4.02
N GLU A 26 9.35 -2.66 5.32
CA GLU A 26 10.52 -3.10 6.05
C GLU A 26 10.77 -4.58 5.70
N ALA A 27 11.92 -4.87 5.10
CA ALA A 27 12.35 -6.22 4.78
C ALA A 27 13.46 -6.60 5.75
N THR A 28 13.32 -7.72 6.46
CA THR A 28 14.31 -8.21 7.43
C THR A 28 14.64 -9.66 7.12
N VAL A 29 15.92 -9.97 6.95
CA VAL A 29 16.40 -11.34 6.81
C VAL A 29 16.27 -12.05 8.16
N VAL A 30 15.42 -13.07 8.22
CA VAL A 30 15.20 -13.86 9.44
C VAL A 30 15.98 -15.16 9.45
N ARG A 31 16.29 -15.70 8.26
CA ARG A 31 17.15 -16.88 8.08
C ARG A 31 17.94 -16.80 6.78
N ALA A 32 19.17 -17.23 6.82
CA ALA A 32 20.04 -17.36 5.64
C ALA A 32 20.82 -18.66 5.72
N GLN A 33 20.78 -19.46 4.65
CA GLN A 33 21.54 -20.69 4.50
C GLN A 33 22.70 -20.43 3.52
N VAL A 34 23.89 -20.83 3.90
CA VAL A 34 25.08 -20.66 3.05
C VAL A 34 25.00 -21.55 1.79
N PRO A 35 25.50 -21.05 0.66
CA PRO A 35 26.18 -19.77 0.48
C PRO A 35 25.20 -18.60 0.37
N ALA A 36 25.29 -17.63 1.27
CA ALA A 36 24.45 -16.43 1.28
C ALA A 36 25.31 -15.19 1.50
N SER A 37 24.96 -14.10 0.80
CA SER A 37 25.63 -12.80 0.93
C SER A 37 25.07 -11.95 2.09
N VAL A 38 24.05 -12.44 2.78
CA VAL A 38 23.35 -11.77 3.88
C VAL A 38 23.34 -12.64 5.13
N ARG A 39 23.04 -12.00 6.28
CA ARG A 39 22.93 -12.63 7.59
C ARG A 39 21.57 -12.33 8.20
N PRO A 40 21.07 -13.16 9.12
CA PRO A 40 19.92 -12.82 9.93
C PRO A 40 20.13 -11.46 10.62
N GLY A 41 19.13 -10.57 10.51
CA GLY A 41 19.18 -9.20 10.99
C GLY A 41 19.52 -8.16 9.92
N ASP A 42 20.07 -8.55 8.79
CA ASP A 42 20.23 -7.61 7.66
C ASP A 42 18.86 -7.16 7.18
N GLY A 43 18.77 -5.90 6.71
CA GLY A 43 17.49 -5.30 6.36
C GLY A 43 17.56 -4.32 5.21
N ALA A 44 16.38 -4.02 4.68
CA ALA A 44 16.17 -3.00 3.67
C ALA A 44 14.78 -2.38 3.77
N ILE A 45 14.62 -1.19 3.19
CA ILE A 45 13.34 -0.55 2.90
C ILE A 45 13.05 -0.73 1.41
N VAL A 46 11.84 -1.15 1.09
CA VAL A 46 11.35 -1.22 -0.29
C VAL A 46 10.27 -0.16 -0.48
N LEU A 47 10.48 0.76 -1.42
CA LEU A 47 9.59 1.87 -1.73
C LEU A 47 8.52 1.46 -2.76
N PRO A 48 7.45 2.26 -2.94
CA PRO A 48 6.37 1.96 -3.88
C PRO A 48 6.79 1.89 -5.35
N ASP A 49 7.88 2.58 -5.70
CA ASP A 49 8.48 2.51 -7.04
C ASP A 49 9.33 1.26 -7.28
N GLY A 50 9.45 0.40 -6.24
CA GLY A 50 10.24 -0.81 -6.24
C GLY A 50 11.74 -0.57 -5.97
N SER A 51 12.17 0.64 -5.66
CA SER A 51 13.53 0.89 -5.21
C SER A 51 13.79 0.25 -3.84
N ILE A 52 15.03 -0.19 -3.61
CA ILE A 52 15.44 -0.87 -2.38
C ILE A 52 16.59 -0.08 -1.76
N GLU A 53 16.38 0.41 -0.55
CA GLU A 53 17.38 1.07 0.28
C GLU A 53 17.85 0.09 1.37
N GLY A 54 19.13 -0.28 1.39
CA GLY A 54 19.69 -1.31 2.27
C GLY A 54 20.05 -2.59 1.53
N PHE A 55 20.14 -3.73 2.24
CA PHE A 55 20.60 -4.98 1.63
C PHE A 55 19.90 -6.22 2.23
N VAL A 56 19.29 -7.02 1.38
CA VAL A 56 18.56 -8.25 1.75
C VAL A 56 18.91 -9.43 0.83
N GLY A 57 20.06 -9.36 0.17
CA GLY A 57 20.56 -10.41 -0.73
C GLY A 57 21.04 -9.87 -2.06
N GLY A 58 21.61 -10.75 -2.89
CA GLY A 58 22.05 -10.42 -4.24
C GLY A 58 20.89 -10.05 -5.16
N GLN A 59 21.21 -9.62 -6.38
CA GLN A 59 20.22 -9.07 -7.34
C GLN A 59 19.04 -10.01 -7.61
N CYS A 60 19.26 -11.32 -7.66
CA CYS A 60 18.17 -12.28 -7.85
C CYS A 60 17.19 -12.26 -6.68
N ALA A 61 17.69 -12.30 -5.43
CA ALA A 61 16.83 -12.20 -4.25
C ALA A 61 16.09 -10.86 -4.19
N GLN A 62 16.74 -9.74 -4.55
CA GLN A 62 16.11 -8.42 -4.62
C GLN A 62 14.92 -8.37 -5.57
N GLY A 63 14.96 -9.07 -6.70
CA GLY A 63 13.82 -9.19 -7.62
C GLY A 63 12.60 -9.82 -6.94
N SER A 64 12.80 -10.95 -6.26
CA SER A 64 11.74 -11.63 -5.51
C SER A 64 11.22 -10.78 -4.34
N VAL A 65 12.11 -10.12 -3.60
CA VAL A 65 11.75 -9.20 -2.51
C VAL A 65 10.93 -8.03 -3.02
N ARG A 66 11.34 -7.41 -4.13
CA ARG A 66 10.62 -6.29 -4.74
C ARG A 66 9.19 -6.67 -5.10
N THR A 67 9.00 -7.78 -5.80
CA THR A 67 7.67 -8.25 -6.21
C THR A 67 6.79 -8.55 -5.01
N ALA A 68 7.30 -9.27 -4.01
CA ALA A 68 6.54 -9.60 -2.80
C ALA A 68 6.24 -8.36 -1.95
N ALA A 69 7.18 -7.39 -1.85
CA ALA A 69 7.00 -6.16 -1.11
C ALA A 69 5.93 -5.25 -1.73
N LEU A 70 5.91 -5.10 -3.06
CA LEU A 70 4.86 -4.34 -3.75
C LEU A 70 3.48 -4.98 -3.54
N GLY A 71 3.41 -6.32 -3.54
CA GLY A 71 2.20 -7.03 -3.13
C GLY A 71 1.80 -6.73 -1.69
N ALA A 72 2.74 -6.77 -0.76
CA ALA A 72 2.49 -6.47 0.66
C ALA A 72 2.01 -5.03 0.90
N ILE A 73 2.52 -4.03 0.15
CA ILE A 73 2.02 -2.64 0.20
C ILE A 73 0.56 -2.60 -0.24
N ARG A 74 0.24 -3.22 -1.38
CA ARG A 74 -1.11 -3.23 -1.94
C ARG A 74 -2.11 -3.91 -1.00
N ASP A 75 -1.73 -5.07 -0.45
CA ASP A 75 -2.63 -5.92 0.34
C ASP A 75 -2.63 -5.53 1.83
N GLY A 76 -1.72 -4.64 2.26
CA GLY A 76 -1.58 -4.19 3.65
C GLY A 76 -1.20 -5.30 4.64
N ARG A 77 -0.66 -6.42 4.16
CA ARG A 77 -0.38 -7.62 4.97
C ARG A 77 1.10 -7.96 4.96
N SER A 78 1.60 -8.36 6.13
CA SER A 78 2.95 -8.88 6.24
C SER A 78 3.08 -10.23 5.55
N VAL A 79 4.24 -10.47 4.95
CA VAL A 79 4.56 -11.70 4.21
C VAL A 79 5.89 -12.24 4.71
N LEU A 80 5.94 -13.53 4.99
CA LEU A 80 7.21 -14.25 5.14
C LEU A 80 7.57 -14.83 3.77
N LEU A 81 8.58 -14.24 3.13
CA LEU A 81 9.06 -14.65 1.82
C LEU A 81 10.19 -15.67 1.98
N ARG A 82 10.08 -16.81 1.31
CA ARG A 82 11.14 -17.81 1.19
C ARG A 82 11.67 -17.81 -0.23
N VAL A 83 12.95 -17.59 -0.39
CA VAL A 83 13.65 -17.64 -1.67
C VAL A 83 14.54 -18.88 -1.65
N LEU A 84 14.20 -19.85 -2.48
CA LEU A 84 14.92 -21.13 -2.59
C LEU A 84 15.65 -21.24 -3.92
N PRO A 85 16.89 -21.78 -3.96
CA PRO A 85 17.64 -21.99 -5.21
C PRO A 85 17.08 -23.14 -6.05
N GLY A 86 16.30 -24.06 -5.47
CA GLY A 86 15.64 -25.18 -6.11
C GLY A 86 14.45 -25.67 -5.29
N GLU A 87 13.62 -26.52 -5.89
CA GLU A 87 12.43 -27.08 -5.22
C GLU A 87 12.83 -28.10 -4.13
N ASP A 88 13.93 -28.83 -4.35
CA ASP A 88 14.41 -29.89 -3.45
C ASP A 88 15.43 -29.40 -2.41
N GLU A 89 15.61 -28.08 -2.25
CA GLU A 89 16.56 -27.54 -1.28
C GLU A 89 16.14 -27.90 0.15
N PRO A 90 17.03 -28.53 0.95
CA PRO A 90 16.75 -28.92 2.32
C PRO A 90 16.72 -27.70 3.24
N PHE A 91 15.64 -26.94 3.18
CA PHE A 91 15.39 -25.76 3.99
C PHE A 91 14.12 -26.01 4.82
N PRO A 92 14.14 -25.87 6.16
CA PRO A 92 13.02 -26.23 7.00
C PRO A 92 11.74 -25.57 6.53
N GLU A 93 10.65 -26.33 6.46
CA GLU A 93 9.34 -25.79 6.08
C GLU A 93 8.85 -24.77 7.08
N THR A 94 8.20 -23.72 6.55
CA THR A 94 7.54 -22.69 7.35
C THR A 94 6.11 -22.51 6.86
N PRO A 95 5.12 -23.03 7.60
CA PRO A 95 3.72 -22.92 7.21
C PRO A 95 3.29 -21.46 6.99
N GLY A 96 2.57 -21.20 5.90
CA GLY A 96 2.07 -19.87 5.55
C GLY A 96 3.09 -18.92 4.94
N ALA A 97 4.33 -19.37 4.68
CA ALA A 97 5.31 -18.59 3.95
C ALA A 97 5.02 -18.57 2.44
N HIS A 98 5.31 -17.44 1.82
CA HIS A 98 5.28 -17.30 0.36
C HIS A 98 6.60 -17.83 -0.22
N VAL A 99 6.55 -18.95 -0.92
CA VAL A 99 7.74 -19.61 -1.48
C VAL A 99 7.97 -19.14 -2.91
N VAL A 100 9.19 -18.73 -3.20
CA VAL A 100 9.66 -18.40 -4.55
C VAL A 100 10.90 -19.23 -4.83
N VAL A 101 10.85 -20.05 -5.87
CA VAL A 101 12.03 -20.76 -6.39
C VAL A 101 12.77 -19.81 -7.30
N ASN A 102 14.02 -19.57 -6.97
CA ASN A 102 14.91 -18.67 -7.70
C ASN A 102 16.21 -19.42 -8.02
N PRO A 103 16.34 -20.03 -9.20
CA PRO A 103 17.47 -20.85 -9.59
C PRO A 103 18.74 -20.00 -9.84
N CYS A 104 19.15 -19.25 -8.85
CA CYS A 104 20.35 -18.44 -8.91
C CYS A 104 21.59 -19.31 -8.65
N LEU A 105 22.63 -19.11 -9.47
CA LEU A 105 23.91 -19.82 -9.38
C LEU A 105 24.66 -19.60 -8.05
N SER A 106 24.26 -18.62 -7.24
CA SER A 106 24.86 -18.34 -5.93
C SER A 106 24.39 -19.26 -4.81
N GLY A 107 23.34 -20.03 -5.04
CA GLY A 107 22.90 -21.20 -4.28
C GLY A 107 22.64 -20.98 -2.82
N GLY A 108 21.94 -20.20 -2.24
CA GLY A 108 21.57 -20.12 -0.82
C GLY A 108 20.07 -19.88 -0.64
N ALA A 109 19.50 -20.46 0.42
CA ALA A 109 18.10 -20.24 0.76
C ALA A 109 17.96 -19.09 1.76
N LEU A 110 16.92 -18.28 1.59
CA LEU A 110 16.65 -17.11 2.43
C LEU A 110 15.21 -17.11 2.91
N GLU A 111 14.99 -16.69 4.16
CA GLU A 111 13.69 -16.25 4.66
C GLU A 111 13.77 -14.78 5.02
N ILE A 112 12.84 -14.01 4.48
CA ILE A 112 12.79 -12.56 4.64
C ILE A 112 11.39 -12.18 5.10
N PHE A 113 11.30 -11.52 6.25
CA PHE A 113 10.04 -10.99 6.73
C PHE A 113 9.79 -9.62 6.12
N LEU A 114 8.67 -9.48 5.42
CA LEU A 114 8.23 -8.26 4.76
C LEU A 114 7.07 -7.66 5.56
N ARG A 115 7.29 -6.49 6.14
CA ARG A 115 6.31 -5.77 6.93
C ARG A 115 5.94 -4.47 6.26
N PRO A 116 4.74 -4.33 5.68
CA PRO A 116 4.29 -3.06 5.12
C PRO A 116 4.06 -2.03 6.24
N ARG A 117 4.51 -0.81 5.97
CA ARG A 117 4.30 0.37 6.79
C ARG A 117 3.49 1.34 5.96
N LEU A 118 2.22 1.43 6.27
CA LEU A 118 1.28 2.29 5.58
C LEU A 118 1.00 3.52 6.44
N PRO A 119 0.89 4.72 5.83
CA PRO A 119 0.44 5.90 6.55
C PRO A 119 -0.97 5.70 7.11
N ASP A 120 -1.24 6.31 8.26
CA ASP A 120 -2.57 6.27 8.84
C ASP A 120 -3.60 6.86 7.87
N PRO A 121 -4.79 6.24 7.70
CA PRO A 121 -5.84 6.75 6.84
C PRO A 121 -6.29 8.15 7.26
N VAL A 122 -6.45 9.07 6.30
CA VAL A 122 -6.99 10.41 6.54
C VAL A 122 -8.51 10.37 6.38
N VAL A 123 -9.19 10.96 7.36
CA VAL A 123 -10.62 11.19 7.33
C VAL A 123 -10.85 12.70 7.24
N GLY A 124 -11.24 13.17 6.04
CA GLY A 124 -11.67 14.54 5.83
C GLY A 124 -13.07 14.74 6.42
N VAL A 125 -13.24 15.71 7.27
CA VAL A 125 -14.54 15.99 7.90
C VAL A 125 -14.97 17.42 7.57
N VAL A 126 -16.10 17.55 6.90
CA VAL A 126 -16.69 18.85 6.53
C VAL A 126 -17.80 19.22 7.49
N GLY A 127 -17.67 20.39 8.11
CA GLY A 127 -18.64 20.97 9.03
C GLY A 127 -18.09 21.20 10.43
N GLU A 128 -18.91 21.89 11.23
CA GLU A 128 -18.63 22.18 12.65
C GLU A 128 -19.81 21.69 13.48
N SER A 129 -19.61 20.64 14.25
CA SER A 129 -20.65 20.08 15.10
C SER A 129 -20.02 19.31 16.28
N PRO A 130 -20.79 19.04 17.36
CA PRO A 130 -20.30 18.17 18.43
C PRO A 130 -19.85 16.79 17.98
N ILE A 131 -20.39 16.26 16.86
CA ILE A 131 -19.96 14.99 16.25
C ILE A 131 -18.54 15.13 15.68
N VAL A 132 -18.24 16.25 15.02
CA VAL A 132 -16.89 16.54 14.49
C VAL A 132 -15.86 16.60 15.63
N ALA A 133 -16.21 17.29 16.72
CA ALA A 133 -15.35 17.35 17.91
C ALA A 133 -15.11 15.95 18.50
N ALA A 134 -16.14 15.10 18.55
CA ALA A 134 -16.03 13.73 19.03
C ALA A 134 -15.18 12.85 18.07
N LEU A 135 -15.33 12.98 16.74
CA LEU A 135 -14.48 12.29 15.76
C LEU A 135 -13.01 12.65 15.96
N ARG A 136 -12.67 13.94 16.12
CA ARG A 136 -11.29 14.38 16.38
C ARG A 136 -10.71 13.78 17.65
N GLY A 137 -11.51 13.58 18.68
CA GLY A 137 -11.05 13.00 19.94
C GLY A 137 -10.89 11.49 19.91
N LEU A 138 -11.74 10.78 19.19
CA LEU A 138 -11.81 9.32 19.20
C LEU A 138 -10.99 8.65 18.07
N ALA A 139 -10.74 9.35 16.98
CA ALA A 139 -10.07 8.77 15.80
C ALA A 139 -8.57 8.47 15.98
N PRO A 140 -7.74 9.34 16.61
CA PRO A 140 -6.30 9.11 16.69
C PRO A 140 -5.89 7.81 17.40
N PRO A 141 -6.49 7.39 18.54
CA PRO A 141 -6.18 6.11 19.17
C PRO A 141 -6.51 4.89 18.29
N LEU A 142 -7.36 5.06 17.28
CA LEU A 142 -7.74 4.01 16.31
C LEU A 142 -6.86 4.00 15.06
N GLY A 143 -5.85 4.90 14.99
CA GLY A 143 -4.94 5.03 13.86
C GLY A 143 -5.58 5.76 12.67
N PHE A 144 -6.43 6.76 12.92
CA PHE A 144 -6.96 7.66 11.88
C PHE A 144 -6.47 9.09 12.13
N VAL A 145 -6.12 9.76 11.04
CA VAL A 145 -5.86 11.21 11.04
C VAL A 145 -7.16 11.93 10.64
N VAL A 146 -7.63 12.87 11.44
CA VAL A 146 -8.82 13.67 11.12
C VAL A 146 -8.40 15.06 10.68
N GLU A 147 -8.76 15.41 9.44
CA GLU A 147 -8.64 16.76 8.90
C GLU A 147 -10.03 17.40 8.82
N THR A 148 -10.17 18.60 9.36
CA THR A 148 -11.47 19.29 9.41
C THR A 148 -11.43 20.56 8.59
N GLY A 149 -12.51 20.86 7.89
CA GLY A 149 -12.68 22.06 7.09
C GLY A 149 -14.14 22.44 6.90
N ALA A 150 -14.36 23.62 6.35
CA ALA A 150 -15.71 24.13 6.06
C ALA A 150 -16.19 23.76 4.64
N ASP A 151 -15.26 23.32 3.78
CA ASP A 151 -15.48 23.12 2.35
C ASP A 151 -14.75 21.86 1.83
N THR A 152 -14.57 21.77 0.52
CA THR A 152 -13.96 20.65 -0.18
C THR A 152 -12.43 20.56 -0.02
N SER A 153 -11.79 21.48 0.69
CA SER A 153 -10.32 21.51 0.86
C SER A 153 -9.78 20.24 1.54
N VAL A 154 -10.60 19.60 2.38
CA VAL A 154 -10.24 18.36 3.12
C VAL A 154 -10.43 17.08 2.29
N VAL A 155 -10.87 17.19 1.04
CA VAL A 155 -11.15 16.02 0.19
C VAL A 155 -9.86 15.42 -0.38
N ALA A 156 -8.94 16.29 -0.78
CA ALA A 156 -7.71 15.87 -1.46
C ALA A 156 -6.86 14.97 -0.56
N GLY A 157 -6.53 13.77 -1.04
CA GLY A 157 -5.73 12.78 -0.29
C GLY A 157 -6.44 12.08 0.86
N SER A 158 -7.73 12.36 1.11
CA SER A 158 -8.51 11.67 2.11
C SER A 158 -8.86 10.25 1.70
N THR A 159 -8.72 9.32 2.63
CA THR A 159 -9.19 7.93 2.49
C THR A 159 -10.72 7.85 2.59
N ALA A 160 -11.30 8.68 3.44
CA ALA A 160 -12.74 8.81 3.62
C ALA A 160 -13.10 10.28 3.83
N VAL A 161 -14.32 10.67 3.45
CA VAL A 161 -14.86 12.00 3.70
C VAL A 161 -16.16 11.86 4.48
N ILE A 162 -16.29 12.59 5.59
CA ILE A 162 -17.49 12.65 6.40
C ILE A 162 -18.10 14.06 6.28
N VAL A 163 -19.31 14.13 5.79
CA VAL A 163 -20.10 15.36 5.68
C VAL A 163 -21.00 15.48 6.91
N ALA A 164 -20.63 16.37 7.82
CA ALA A 164 -21.32 16.60 9.10
C ALA A 164 -21.83 18.06 9.23
N SER A 165 -22.12 18.69 8.09
CA SER A 165 -22.69 20.04 8.03
C SER A 165 -24.21 20.01 8.24
N HIS A 166 -24.77 21.09 8.82
CA HIS A 166 -26.21 21.25 9.00
C HIS A 166 -26.75 22.22 7.95
N GLY A 167 -27.10 21.72 6.77
CA GLY A 167 -27.72 22.53 5.72
C GLY A 167 -26.76 23.34 4.86
N GLY A 168 -25.50 22.92 4.75
CA GLY A 168 -24.52 23.42 3.79
C GLY A 168 -24.68 22.78 2.41
N ASP A 169 -23.72 23.02 1.54
CA ASP A 169 -23.66 22.42 0.18
C ASP A 169 -23.16 20.97 0.23
N GLU A 170 -23.94 20.09 0.88
CA GLU A 170 -23.57 18.67 1.08
C GLU A 170 -23.38 17.94 -0.25
N ALA A 171 -24.22 18.25 -1.25
CA ALA A 171 -24.14 17.64 -2.56
C ALA A 171 -22.83 17.99 -3.27
N ALA A 172 -22.36 19.24 -3.19
CA ALA A 172 -21.09 19.64 -3.78
C ALA A 172 -19.90 18.94 -3.11
N VAL A 173 -19.91 18.79 -1.79
CA VAL A 173 -18.85 18.06 -1.07
C VAL A 173 -18.85 16.58 -1.44
N ILE A 174 -20.03 15.94 -1.49
CA ILE A 174 -20.16 14.54 -1.90
C ILE A 174 -19.66 14.37 -3.34
N ARG A 175 -20.05 15.25 -4.27
CA ARG A 175 -19.59 15.21 -5.66
C ARG A 175 -18.07 15.36 -5.73
N ALA A 176 -17.50 16.36 -5.09
CA ALA A 176 -16.05 16.56 -5.07
C ALA A 176 -15.28 15.35 -4.52
N ALA A 177 -15.81 14.69 -3.48
CA ALA A 177 -15.20 13.49 -2.92
C ALA A 177 -15.26 12.31 -3.90
N LEU A 178 -16.39 12.13 -4.59
CA LEU A 178 -16.56 11.09 -5.60
C LEU A 178 -15.63 11.30 -6.79
N ASP A 179 -15.53 12.55 -7.28
CA ASP A 179 -14.66 12.94 -8.39
C ASP A 179 -13.18 12.79 -8.05
N ALA A 180 -12.80 13.03 -6.79
CA ALA A 180 -11.45 12.78 -6.28
C ALA A 180 -11.15 11.28 -6.06
N GLY A 181 -12.08 10.37 -6.34
CA GLY A 181 -11.90 8.94 -6.20
C GLY A 181 -11.95 8.44 -4.74
N VAL A 182 -12.46 9.22 -3.80
CA VAL A 182 -12.63 8.80 -2.41
C VAL A 182 -13.56 7.59 -2.34
N GLY A 183 -13.08 6.51 -1.72
CA GLY A 183 -13.80 5.23 -1.70
C GLY A 183 -14.91 5.15 -0.66
N PHE A 184 -14.96 6.08 0.30
CA PHE A 184 -15.97 6.13 1.37
C PHE A 184 -16.40 7.57 1.63
N VAL A 185 -17.65 7.88 1.36
CA VAL A 185 -18.25 9.18 1.64
C VAL A 185 -19.41 8.99 2.60
N GLY A 186 -19.32 9.54 3.81
CA GLY A 186 -20.35 9.43 4.84
C GLY A 186 -21.12 10.72 5.00
N LEU A 187 -22.45 10.67 4.93
CA LEU A 187 -23.32 11.80 5.23
C LEU A 187 -23.98 11.62 6.60
N VAL A 188 -23.71 12.55 7.52
CA VAL A 188 -24.37 12.61 8.83
C VAL A 188 -25.75 13.26 8.67
N ALA A 189 -26.76 12.43 8.49
CA ALA A 189 -28.14 12.86 8.27
C ALA A 189 -29.12 11.81 8.79
N SER A 190 -30.36 12.22 9.03
CA SER A 190 -31.45 11.26 9.23
C SER A 190 -31.73 10.49 7.93
N LEU A 191 -32.30 9.29 8.03
CA LEU A 191 -32.70 8.47 6.88
C LEU A 191 -33.42 9.26 5.79
N ARG A 192 -34.46 10.04 6.22
CA ARG A 192 -35.29 10.83 5.31
C ARG A 192 -34.51 11.95 4.62
N ARG A 193 -33.65 12.65 5.38
CA ARG A 193 -32.88 13.77 4.83
C ARG A 193 -31.77 13.23 3.90
N GLY A 194 -31.09 12.20 4.33
CA GLY A 194 -30.04 11.58 3.51
C GLY A 194 -30.57 11.06 2.18
N ALA A 195 -31.72 10.38 2.19
CA ALA A 195 -32.37 9.94 0.96
C ALA A 195 -32.68 11.14 0.05
N ALA A 196 -33.30 12.22 0.59
CA ALA A 196 -33.61 13.39 -0.22
C ALA A 196 -32.39 14.07 -0.85
N VAL A 197 -31.25 14.14 -0.14
CA VAL A 197 -30.00 14.67 -0.70
C VAL A 197 -29.50 13.81 -1.84
N LEU A 198 -29.46 12.49 -1.63
CA LEU A 198 -28.91 11.57 -2.61
C LEU A 198 -29.80 11.36 -3.82
N ASP A 199 -31.13 11.42 -3.66
CA ASP A 199 -32.10 11.34 -4.75
C ASP A 199 -32.07 12.60 -5.66
N ALA A 200 -31.61 13.74 -5.10
CA ALA A 200 -31.41 14.96 -5.88
C ALA A 200 -30.07 14.97 -6.66
N MET A 201 -29.20 14.00 -6.40
CA MET A 201 -27.92 13.86 -7.08
C MET A 201 -28.04 12.79 -8.16
N ASP A 202 -27.52 13.08 -9.35
CA ASP A 202 -27.40 12.08 -10.43
C ASP A 202 -26.19 11.19 -10.17
N LEU A 203 -26.35 10.17 -9.31
CA LEU A 203 -25.30 9.22 -8.93
C LEU A 203 -25.48 7.91 -9.69
N ASP A 204 -24.42 7.44 -10.31
CA ASP A 204 -24.40 6.09 -10.86
C ASP A 204 -24.37 5.02 -9.75
N HIS A 205 -24.52 3.75 -10.15
CA HIS A 205 -24.55 2.63 -9.20
C HIS A 205 -23.25 2.49 -8.39
N CYS A 206 -22.10 2.71 -9.00
CA CYS A 206 -20.79 2.63 -8.36
C CYS A 206 -20.60 3.78 -7.39
N GLU A 207 -20.94 5.00 -7.78
CA GLU A 207 -20.90 6.19 -6.94
C GLU A 207 -21.83 6.05 -5.75
N ARG A 208 -23.07 5.60 -5.98
CA ARG A 208 -24.06 5.38 -4.92
C ARG A 208 -23.58 4.37 -3.88
N GLY A 209 -22.85 3.33 -4.31
CA GLY A 209 -22.24 2.32 -3.43
C GLY A 209 -21.15 2.88 -2.50
N ARG A 210 -20.52 4.00 -2.86
CA ARG A 210 -19.50 4.66 -2.05
C ARG A 210 -20.06 5.67 -1.04
N VAL A 211 -21.35 6.04 -1.18
CA VAL A 211 -22.00 7.04 -0.27
C VAL A 211 -22.84 6.32 0.75
N HIS A 212 -22.55 6.56 2.01
CA HIS A 212 -23.24 6.01 3.18
C HIS A 212 -24.09 7.07 3.88
N SER A 213 -25.39 6.86 3.90
CA SER A 213 -26.33 7.77 4.59
C SER A 213 -27.55 7.00 5.13
N PRO A 214 -27.82 7.09 6.42
CA PRO A 214 -26.96 7.65 7.48
C PRO A 214 -25.61 6.95 7.57
N VAL A 215 -24.56 7.73 7.85
CA VAL A 215 -23.24 7.13 8.12
C VAL A 215 -23.16 6.62 9.55
N GLY A 216 -22.46 5.49 9.73
CA GLY A 216 -22.27 4.80 11.00
C GLY A 216 -23.01 3.47 11.05
N LEU A 217 -22.50 2.55 11.86
CA LEU A 217 -23.18 1.29 12.16
C LEU A 217 -24.40 1.57 13.06
N ASP A 218 -25.47 0.82 12.87
CA ASP A 218 -26.63 0.90 13.74
C ASP A 218 -26.31 0.23 15.10
N ILE A 219 -25.93 1.04 16.07
CA ILE A 219 -25.61 0.65 17.45
C ILE A 219 -26.56 1.29 18.48
N GLY A 220 -27.64 1.94 18.02
CA GLY A 220 -28.52 2.70 18.87
C GLY A 220 -27.93 4.03 19.36
N ALA A 221 -26.93 4.59 18.65
CA ALA A 221 -26.24 5.82 19.01
C ALA A 221 -27.20 7.01 19.09
N SER A 222 -27.12 7.78 20.19
CA SER A 222 -27.97 8.95 20.45
C SER A 222 -27.19 10.22 20.81
N THR A 223 -25.99 10.06 21.37
CA THR A 223 -25.12 11.18 21.70
C THR A 223 -24.07 11.44 20.59
N PRO A 224 -23.50 12.65 20.47
CA PRO A 224 -22.45 12.94 19.50
C PRO A 224 -21.25 11.98 19.58
N ALA A 225 -20.85 11.56 20.77
CA ALA A 225 -19.76 10.63 20.96
C ALA A 225 -20.09 9.21 20.47
N GLU A 226 -21.32 8.74 20.71
CA GLU A 226 -21.80 7.43 20.24
C GLU A 226 -21.95 7.42 18.71
N ILE A 227 -22.43 8.52 18.11
CA ILE A 227 -22.52 8.70 16.66
C ILE A 227 -21.10 8.66 16.07
N ALA A 228 -20.15 9.39 16.64
CA ALA A 228 -18.76 9.36 16.20
C ALA A 228 -18.15 7.95 16.31
N LEU A 229 -18.44 7.23 17.41
CA LEU A 229 -18.02 5.83 17.58
C LEU A 229 -18.59 4.93 16.48
N SER A 230 -19.89 5.06 16.16
CA SER A 230 -20.53 4.26 15.11
C SER A 230 -19.92 4.50 13.73
N ILE A 231 -19.60 5.77 13.43
CA ILE A 231 -18.89 6.17 12.19
C ILE A 231 -17.49 5.55 12.14
N LEU A 232 -16.71 5.68 13.21
CA LEU A 232 -15.37 5.12 13.29
C LEU A 232 -15.36 3.59 13.23
N ALA A 233 -16.36 2.93 13.80
CA ALA A 233 -16.54 1.49 13.69
C ALA A 233 -16.78 1.06 12.23
N GLN A 234 -17.64 1.78 11.50
CA GLN A 234 -17.89 1.55 10.07
C GLN A 234 -16.63 1.79 9.24
N LEU A 235 -15.90 2.88 9.49
CA LEU A 235 -14.64 3.19 8.83
C LEU A 235 -13.57 2.12 9.12
N THR A 236 -13.47 1.66 10.36
CA THR A 236 -12.55 0.58 10.74
C THR A 236 -12.84 -0.69 9.94
N ARG A 237 -14.10 -1.07 9.80
CA ARG A 237 -14.51 -2.19 8.95
C ARG A 237 -14.10 -1.94 7.50
N ALA A 238 -14.44 -0.78 6.93
CA ALA A 238 -14.13 -0.44 5.55
C ALA A 238 -12.62 -0.56 5.27
N VAL A 239 -11.77 -0.04 6.15
CA VAL A 239 -10.30 -0.10 5.99
C VAL A 239 -9.75 -1.52 6.23
N ARG A 240 -10.19 -2.22 7.29
CA ARG A 240 -9.57 -3.48 7.72
C ARG A 240 -10.12 -4.71 7.04
N VAL A 241 -11.39 -4.69 6.64
CA VAL A 241 -12.11 -5.84 6.05
C VAL A 241 -12.37 -5.62 4.57
N ASP A 242 -12.87 -4.44 4.20
CA ASP A 242 -13.32 -4.17 2.83
C ASP A 242 -12.19 -3.60 1.95
N GLY A 243 -10.99 -3.36 2.52
CA GLY A 243 -9.79 -2.95 1.78
C GLY A 243 -9.79 -1.48 1.33
N LEU A 244 -10.56 -0.62 2.02
CA LEU A 244 -10.57 0.82 1.74
C LEU A 244 -9.16 1.40 1.90
N ALA A 245 -8.64 2.02 0.85
CA ALA A 245 -7.37 2.73 0.83
C ALA A 245 -7.56 4.17 0.34
N ALA A 246 -6.59 5.02 0.62
CA ALA A 246 -6.58 6.36 0.03
C ALA A 246 -6.56 6.25 -1.50
N PRO A 247 -7.26 7.16 -2.22
CA PRO A 247 -7.11 7.22 -3.66
C PRO A 247 -5.63 7.38 -3.98
N ALA A 248 -5.14 6.61 -4.95
CA ALA A 248 -3.78 6.80 -5.42
C ALA A 248 -3.63 8.28 -5.83
N PRO A 249 -2.53 8.96 -5.44
CA PRO A 249 -2.27 10.29 -5.96
C PRO A 249 -2.44 10.20 -7.47
N ALA A 250 -3.19 11.14 -8.06
CA ALA A 250 -3.46 11.15 -9.50
C ALA A 250 -2.14 10.87 -10.19
N ALA A 251 -1.98 9.68 -10.71
CA ALA A 251 -0.75 9.22 -11.30
C ALA A 251 -0.46 10.19 -12.45
N GLY A 252 0.51 11.03 -12.26
CA GLY A 252 1.29 11.45 -13.40
C GLY A 252 1.67 10.13 -14.07
N GLU A 253 1.23 9.89 -15.30
CA GLU A 253 1.31 8.68 -16.10
C GLU A 253 2.47 7.75 -15.70
N GLY A 254 2.28 6.92 -14.70
CA GLY A 254 3.28 6.15 -13.99
C GLY A 254 2.76 4.77 -13.66
N SER A 255 2.68 3.97 -14.71
CA SER A 255 3.06 2.58 -14.69
C SER A 255 2.23 1.66 -13.77
N ALA A 256 1.23 1.03 -14.33
CA ALA A 256 0.96 -0.36 -13.99
C ALA A 256 2.33 -1.07 -13.96
N VAL A 257 2.67 -1.68 -12.82
CA VAL A 257 3.93 -2.42 -12.66
C VAL A 257 3.97 -3.49 -13.74
N LYS A 258 4.67 -3.20 -14.85
CA LYS A 258 4.82 -4.14 -15.94
C LYS A 258 5.68 -5.28 -15.42
N SER A 259 5.21 -6.50 -15.57
CA SER A 259 6.00 -7.69 -15.34
C SER A 259 6.41 -8.29 -16.68
N ALA A 260 7.61 -8.84 -16.73
CA ALA A 260 8.14 -9.59 -17.85
C ALA A 260 8.70 -10.93 -17.34
N VAL A 261 8.87 -11.87 -18.23
CA VAL A 261 9.54 -13.15 -17.91
C VAL A 261 10.96 -13.10 -18.46
N ASP A 262 11.95 -13.37 -17.60
CA ASP A 262 13.36 -13.51 -17.99
C ASP A 262 13.51 -14.72 -18.93
N PRO A 263 13.97 -14.51 -20.17
CA PRO A 263 14.05 -15.60 -21.15
C PRO A 263 15.14 -16.63 -20.86
N VAL A 264 16.05 -16.34 -19.93
CA VAL A 264 17.16 -17.26 -19.56
C VAL A 264 16.77 -18.18 -18.41
N CYS A 265 16.12 -17.64 -17.38
CA CYS A 265 15.83 -18.41 -16.16
C CYS A 265 14.33 -18.59 -15.91
N GLY A 266 13.43 -18.01 -16.73
CA GLY A 266 11.99 -18.15 -16.59
C GLY A 266 11.36 -17.33 -15.45
N MET A 267 12.13 -16.49 -14.76
CA MET A 267 11.67 -15.73 -13.62
C MET A 267 10.80 -14.54 -14.02
N SER A 268 9.72 -14.30 -13.27
CA SER A 268 8.96 -13.05 -13.39
C SER A 268 9.79 -11.89 -12.87
N VAL A 269 9.92 -10.85 -13.68
CA VAL A 269 10.73 -9.65 -13.41
C VAL A 269 9.84 -8.44 -13.42
N THR A 270 9.88 -7.65 -12.37
CA THR A 270 9.25 -6.33 -12.34
C THR A 270 10.04 -5.36 -13.22
N VAL A 271 9.38 -4.80 -14.25
CA VAL A 271 9.99 -3.84 -15.16
C VAL A 271 10.09 -2.47 -14.49
N GLY A 272 11.31 -1.97 -14.34
CA GLY A 272 11.61 -0.67 -13.74
C GLY A 272 12.88 -0.04 -14.34
N PRO A 273 13.20 1.21 -13.95
CA PRO A 273 14.33 1.94 -14.52
C PRO A 273 15.68 1.23 -14.35
N THR A 274 15.84 0.44 -13.30
CA THR A 274 17.07 -0.28 -12.95
C THR A 274 17.06 -1.75 -13.39
N THR A 275 15.96 -2.23 -13.98
CA THR A 275 15.84 -3.63 -14.42
C THR A 275 16.71 -3.84 -15.65
N PRO A 276 17.63 -4.85 -15.64
CA PRO A 276 18.46 -5.16 -16.79
C PRO A 276 17.62 -5.48 -18.02
N ARG A 277 17.93 -4.84 -19.13
CA ARG A 277 17.22 -5.01 -20.39
C ARG A 277 18.16 -5.18 -21.57
N LEU A 278 17.65 -5.74 -22.63
CA LEU A 278 18.31 -5.87 -23.94
C LEU A 278 17.26 -5.67 -25.03
N GLU A 279 17.57 -4.85 -26.01
CA GLU A 279 16.76 -4.69 -27.21
C GLU A 279 17.34 -5.59 -28.31
N THR A 280 16.54 -6.51 -28.82
CA THR A 280 16.96 -7.42 -29.88
C THR A 280 15.79 -7.72 -30.83
N GLY A 281 16.02 -7.65 -32.13
CA GLY A 281 14.98 -7.90 -33.14
C GLY A 281 13.73 -7.01 -32.99
N GLY A 282 13.85 -5.77 -32.49
CA GLY A 282 12.74 -4.85 -32.24
C GLY A 282 11.87 -5.24 -31.04
N ARG A 283 12.33 -6.16 -30.19
CA ARG A 283 11.70 -6.53 -28.93
C ARG A 283 12.58 -6.15 -27.75
N GLU A 284 11.95 -5.65 -26.69
CA GLU A 284 12.60 -5.35 -25.42
C GLU A 284 12.48 -6.58 -24.50
N LEU A 285 13.60 -7.14 -24.11
CA LEU A 285 13.70 -8.28 -23.20
C LEU A 285 14.19 -7.79 -21.84
N TRP A 286 13.58 -8.31 -20.78
CA TRP A 286 13.88 -7.94 -19.41
C TRP A 286 14.46 -9.12 -18.66
N PHE A 287 15.47 -8.87 -17.83
CA PHE A 287 16.22 -9.91 -17.14
C PHE A 287 16.23 -9.67 -15.63
N CYS A 288 16.22 -10.74 -14.87
CA CYS A 288 16.26 -10.68 -13.42
C CYS A 288 17.58 -10.12 -12.87
N CYS A 289 18.67 -10.29 -13.64
CA CYS A 289 20.00 -9.81 -13.28
C CYS A 289 20.86 -9.58 -14.53
N PRO A 290 21.96 -8.79 -14.41
CA PRO A 290 22.91 -8.61 -15.51
C PRO A 290 23.50 -9.93 -16.02
N GLY A 291 23.71 -10.91 -15.15
CA GLY A 291 24.24 -12.22 -15.55
C GLY A 291 23.34 -12.96 -16.55
N CYS A 292 22.02 -12.94 -16.35
CA CYS A 292 21.08 -13.50 -17.33
C CYS A 292 21.09 -12.73 -18.65
N ARG A 293 21.10 -11.40 -18.58
CA ARG A 293 21.23 -10.56 -19.78
C ARG A 293 22.50 -10.87 -20.57
N ASP A 294 23.64 -10.97 -19.88
CA ASP A 294 24.95 -11.18 -20.52
C ASP A 294 25.06 -12.60 -21.09
N ARG A 295 24.44 -13.60 -20.43
CA ARG A 295 24.33 -14.97 -20.97
C ARG A 295 23.48 -14.98 -22.23
N TYR A 296 22.32 -14.35 -22.24
CA TYR A 296 21.47 -14.26 -23.43
C TYR A 296 22.19 -13.61 -24.61
N ARG A 297 23.00 -12.57 -24.34
CA ARG A 297 23.81 -11.90 -25.36
C ARG A 297 24.94 -12.80 -25.92
N ALA A 298 25.48 -13.72 -25.11
CA ALA A 298 26.52 -14.62 -25.51
C ALA A 298 26.03 -15.85 -26.31
N GLU A 299 24.76 -16.21 -26.14
CA GLU A 299 24.14 -17.37 -26.78
C GLU A 299 23.34 -17.00 -28.05
N GLY A 300 23.07 -15.72 -28.28
CA GLY A 300 22.37 -15.18 -29.46
C GLY A 300 23.25 -14.31 -30.32
#